data_b9773c6f741479304f31823a39b238af
#
_entry.id   b9773c6f741479304f31823a39b238af
#
_cell.length_a   1.000
_cell.length_b   1.000
_cell.length_c   1.000
_cell.angle_alpha   90.00
_cell.angle_beta   90.00
_cell.angle_gamma   90.00
#
_symmetry.space_group_name_H-M   'P 1'
#
loop_
_entity.id
_entity.type
_entity.pdbx_description
1 polymer ?
#
loop_
_entity_poly.entity_id
_entity_poly.type
_entity_poly.pdbx_seq_one_letter_code
_entity_poly.pdbx_strand_id
1 'polypeptide(L)'
;MKNFKYNFIVMALAVMALGLFSCADEPDKYEVASGLPSVSYVRCLSTEIQGSNDDPDMHYTNGELVTQASPQSIVCLVGKNLRSVYEIYFNDKKGILNSSYITDNTLIVQIPRSVPETVTDKIYMITKNQDTVTYDFHVVISAPQIISMGNEYAPAGTSQTLTGNYFIDDPGTPLTINFTGADGSMIPAEITNISSDFTQVTFTVPAGAVEGPIYVTSVYGTTKTSFYYKDSRGMLFDFDTNGLDNHGWNGHSSTIDDTALSGKFIQLGDGSSVLNGEVWDEKHFSFVYWPGSWNSPENYDDEGENGIRLTDIADFSDWSNMALKFEMCIPSEYPWKNAAMQICFAGVDKVSFGNAGVDIYGKTVAGANNAYMTNNANPRALYRPWSTSPTGSYDTGGEWVTVTLPIAANFVYGWDGSVSTGSLTAESFTSLWIFVSSCGVEGVECTPIIKIDNIRVVPN
;
A
#
# COMPACT_ATOMS: atom_id res chain seq x y z
N MET A 1 22.41 -20.42 79.63
CA MET A 1 22.75 -20.19 78.24
C MET A 1 22.36 -21.35 77.28
N LYS A 2 22.17 -22.55 77.71
CA LYS A 2 21.73 -23.68 76.81
C LYS A 2 20.28 -23.56 76.34
N ASN A 3 19.35 -23.07 77.17
CA ASN A 3 17.94 -22.94 76.77
C ASN A 3 17.63 -21.80 75.81
N PHE A 4 18.49 -20.78 75.75
CA PHE A 4 18.30 -19.65 74.86
C PHE A 4 18.63 -20.02 73.38
N LYS A 5 19.62 -20.87 73.18
CA LYS A 5 19.99 -21.37 71.84
C LYS A 5 18.92 -22.33 71.25
N TYR A 6 18.28 -23.12 72.10
CA TYR A 6 17.26 -24.06 71.66
C TYR A 6 15.98 -23.33 71.22
N ASN A 7 15.57 -22.29 71.99
CA ASN A 7 14.41 -21.49 71.63
C ASN A 7 14.67 -20.66 70.35
N PHE A 8 15.88 -20.26 70.07
CA PHE A 8 16.22 -19.54 68.88
C PHE A 8 16.21 -20.44 67.63
N ILE A 9 16.66 -21.69 67.77
CA ILE A 9 16.66 -22.68 66.69
C ILE A 9 15.23 -23.12 66.39
N VAL A 10 14.36 -23.30 67.40
CA VAL A 10 12.94 -23.67 67.19
C VAL A 10 12.16 -22.51 66.57
N MET A 11 12.50 -21.24 66.96
CA MET A 11 11.88 -20.06 66.39
C MET A 11 12.34 -19.82 64.93
N ALA A 12 13.60 -20.09 64.61
CA ALA A 12 14.14 -20.00 63.25
C ALA A 12 13.57 -21.10 62.36
N LEU A 13 13.37 -22.31 62.85
CA LEU A 13 12.68 -23.40 62.12
C LEU A 13 11.19 -23.14 61.92
N ALA A 14 10.50 -22.52 62.91
CA ALA A 14 9.09 -22.11 62.75
C ALA A 14 8.95 -20.97 61.70
N VAL A 15 9.87 -20.02 61.65
CA VAL A 15 9.88 -18.93 60.64
C VAL A 15 10.21 -19.49 59.27
N MET A 16 11.12 -20.46 59.13
CA MET A 16 11.36 -21.15 57.90
C MET A 16 10.19 -21.98 57.40
N ALA A 17 9.46 -22.65 58.33
CA ALA A 17 8.26 -23.41 57.99
C ALA A 17 7.08 -22.51 57.54
N LEU A 18 6.97 -21.30 58.11
CA LEU A 18 5.99 -20.30 57.68
C LEU A 18 6.36 -19.62 56.35
N GLY A 19 7.67 -19.56 56.02
CA GLY A 19 8.16 -19.04 54.74
C GLY A 19 7.95 -20.01 53.58
N LEU A 20 7.68 -21.29 53.83
CA LEU A 20 7.44 -22.29 52.77
C LEU A 20 5.96 -22.39 52.34
N PHE A 21 5.05 -21.65 53.03
CA PHE A 21 3.64 -21.55 52.61
C PHE A 21 3.30 -20.20 51.99
N SER A 22 4.30 -19.36 51.70
CA SER A 22 4.10 -18.11 50.98
C SER A 22 4.28 -18.33 49.50
N CYS A 23 3.18 -18.21 48.79
CA CYS A 23 3.05 -18.12 47.33
C CYS A 23 3.47 -19.38 46.55
N ALA A 24 2.65 -20.40 46.62
CA ALA A 24 2.36 -21.19 45.45
C ALA A 24 0.99 -20.78 44.92
N ASP A 25 0.78 -19.51 44.63
CA ASP A 25 -0.06 -19.13 43.52
C ASP A 25 0.79 -19.36 42.26
N GLU A 26 1.00 -20.65 41.93
CA GLU A 26 1.27 -21.00 40.54
C GLU A 26 0.09 -20.40 39.76
N PRO A 27 0.33 -19.57 38.71
CA PRO A 27 -0.77 -19.14 37.87
C PRO A 27 -1.54 -20.39 37.48
N ASP A 28 -2.87 -20.36 37.66
CA ASP A 28 -3.77 -21.49 37.42
C ASP A 28 -3.28 -22.30 36.25
N LYS A 29 -2.69 -23.49 36.50
CA LYS A 29 -2.34 -24.40 35.41
C LYS A 29 -3.62 -24.62 34.66
N TYR A 30 -3.65 -24.22 33.37
CA TYR A 30 -4.79 -24.52 32.53
C TYR A 30 -5.02 -26.03 32.54
N GLU A 31 -5.97 -26.46 33.34
CA GLU A 31 -6.44 -27.84 33.37
C GLU A 31 -7.67 -27.89 32.46
N VAL A 32 -7.54 -28.69 31.40
CA VAL A 32 -8.65 -28.98 30.50
C VAL A 32 -9.77 -29.63 31.35
N ALA A 33 -10.92 -28.97 31.42
CA ALA A 33 -12.09 -29.49 32.17
C ALA A 33 -12.65 -30.75 31.48
N SER A 34 -13.33 -31.58 32.26
CA SER A 34 -14.06 -32.74 31.73
C SER A 34 -15.48 -32.29 31.33
N GLY A 35 -16.04 -32.92 30.31
CA GLY A 35 -17.39 -32.70 29.81
C GLY A 35 -17.42 -32.16 28.38
N LEU A 36 -18.60 -32.18 27.77
CA LEU A 36 -18.78 -31.69 26.43
C LEU A 36 -18.95 -30.17 26.43
N PRO A 37 -18.22 -29.42 25.56
CA PRO A 37 -18.43 -27.99 25.41
C PRO A 37 -19.77 -27.71 24.75
N SER A 38 -20.35 -26.55 25.04
CA SER A 38 -21.51 -26.05 24.31
C SER A 38 -21.39 -24.56 24.10
N VAL A 39 -21.74 -24.08 22.89
CA VAL A 39 -21.77 -22.66 22.54
C VAL A 39 -23.23 -22.21 22.52
N SER A 40 -23.51 -21.11 23.19
CA SER A 40 -24.82 -20.45 23.18
C SER A 40 -24.90 -19.39 22.11
N TYR A 41 -23.81 -18.63 21.93
CA TYR A 41 -23.66 -17.60 20.89
C TYR A 41 -22.18 -17.22 20.70
N VAL A 42 -21.91 -16.52 19.60
CA VAL A 42 -20.58 -15.98 19.27
C VAL A 42 -20.67 -14.46 19.19
N ARG A 43 -19.63 -13.77 19.70
CA ARG A 43 -19.44 -12.32 19.56
C ARG A 43 -18.21 -12.03 18.73
N CYS A 44 -18.27 -11.04 17.86
CA CYS A 44 -17.09 -10.48 17.20
C CYS A 44 -16.39 -9.48 18.13
N LEU A 45 -15.08 -9.65 18.39
CA LEU A 45 -14.29 -8.74 19.22
C LEU A 45 -13.47 -7.78 18.40
N SER A 46 -12.97 -8.20 17.25
CA SER A 46 -12.33 -7.32 16.28
C SER A 46 -12.40 -7.95 14.89
N THR A 47 -12.50 -7.12 13.87
CA THR A 47 -12.32 -7.49 12.47
C THR A 47 -10.99 -6.92 12.02
N GLU A 48 -9.98 -7.76 11.78
CA GLU A 48 -8.80 -7.33 11.01
C GLU A 48 -9.11 -7.50 9.52
N ILE A 49 -9.72 -6.49 8.93
CA ILE A 49 -9.72 -6.36 7.49
C ILE A 49 -8.50 -5.51 7.14
N GLN A 50 -7.39 -6.15 6.84
CA GLN A 50 -6.28 -5.44 6.21
C GLN A 50 -6.65 -5.18 4.76
N GLY A 51 -6.93 -3.93 4.43
CA GLY A 51 -6.80 -3.41 3.09
C GLY A 51 -8.04 -2.99 2.32
N SER A 52 -9.24 -2.97 2.91
CA SER A 52 -10.39 -2.34 2.25
C SER A 52 -11.36 -1.77 3.26
N ASN A 53 -11.61 -0.46 3.15
CA ASN A 53 -12.71 0.20 3.86
C ASN A 53 -14.06 0.00 3.15
N ASP A 54 -14.13 -0.81 2.10
CA ASP A 54 -15.18 -0.71 1.09
C ASP A 54 -16.06 -1.95 0.94
N ASP A 55 -16.05 -2.88 1.90
CA ASP A 55 -17.14 -3.86 1.97
C ASP A 55 -18.12 -3.43 3.07
N PRO A 56 -19.19 -2.70 2.72
CA PRO A 56 -20.17 -2.20 3.68
C PRO A 56 -20.93 -3.32 4.40
N ASP A 57 -20.89 -4.55 3.89
CA ASP A 57 -21.59 -5.70 4.44
C ASP A 57 -20.79 -6.44 5.54
N MET A 58 -19.52 -6.04 5.78
CA MET A 58 -18.60 -6.74 6.69
C MET A 58 -18.16 -5.93 7.92
N HIS A 59 -18.82 -4.84 8.25
CA HIS A 59 -18.54 -4.08 9.47
C HIS A 59 -19.28 -4.64 10.68
N TYR A 60 -18.56 -5.36 11.55
CA TYR A 60 -19.10 -5.77 12.84
C TYR A 60 -18.68 -4.80 13.93
N THR A 61 -19.64 -4.35 14.73
CA THR A 61 -19.35 -3.58 15.94
C THR A 61 -18.70 -4.50 16.97
N ASN A 62 -17.64 -4.05 17.64
CA ASN A 62 -16.98 -4.81 18.70
C ASN A 62 -17.99 -5.26 19.75
N GLY A 63 -18.04 -6.59 20.02
CA GLY A 63 -18.97 -7.22 20.92
C GLY A 63 -20.34 -7.58 20.32
N GLU A 64 -20.57 -7.34 19.02
CA GLU A 64 -21.79 -7.72 18.33
C GLU A 64 -21.97 -9.25 18.29
N LEU A 65 -23.23 -9.69 18.37
CA LEU A 65 -23.60 -11.10 18.19
C LEU A 65 -23.51 -11.44 16.71
N VAL A 66 -22.74 -12.47 16.40
CA VAL A 66 -22.52 -12.88 15.01
C VAL A 66 -22.77 -14.37 14.80
N THR A 67 -23.29 -14.72 13.64
CA THR A 67 -23.37 -16.09 13.13
C THR A 67 -22.40 -16.36 11.99
N GLN A 68 -21.66 -15.31 11.59
CA GLN A 68 -20.66 -15.37 10.55
C GLN A 68 -19.56 -14.33 10.83
N ALA A 69 -18.36 -14.56 10.34
CA ALA A 69 -17.28 -13.57 10.31
C ALA A 69 -16.21 -13.97 9.28
N SER A 70 -15.39 -13.00 8.87
CA SER A 70 -14.30 -13.24 7.93
C SER A 70 -13.07 -13.90 8.59
N PRO A 71 -12.17 -14.50 7.81
CA PRO A 71 -10.86 -14.91 8.28
C PRO A 71 -10.15 -13.76 9.01
N GLN A 72 -9.31 -14.10 9.97
CA GLN A 72 -8.58 -13.18 10.85
C GLN A 72 -9.43 -12.40 11.87
N SER A 73 -10.74 -12.43 11.79
CA SER A 73 -11.60 -11.87 12.84
C SER A 73 -11.34 -12.58 14.17
N ILE A 74 -11.31 -11.81 15.27
CA ILE A 74 -11.24 -12.37 16.63
C ILE A 74 -12.65 -12.53 17.16
N VAL A 75 -13.01 -13.75 17.49
CA VAL A 75 -14.34 -14.09 18.00
C VAL A 75 -14.28 -14.64 19.43
N CYS A 76 -15.34 -14.36 20.20
CA CYS A 76 -15.56 -14.91 21.52
C CYS A 76 -16.76 -15.86 21.47
N LEU A 77 -16.50 -17.15 21.63
CA LEU A 77 -17.55 -18.15 21.87
C LEU A 77 -17.99 -18.01 23.31
N VAL A 78 -19.29 -17.94 23.56
CA VAL A 78 -19.88 -17.88 24.89
C VAL A 78 -20.78 -19.11 25.10
N GLY A 79 -20.56 -19.83 26.22
CA GLY A 79 -21.24 -21.09 26.42
C GLY A 79 -20.95 -21.72 27.77
N LYS A 80 -20.78 -23.04 27.78
CA LYS A 80 -20.46 -23.81 28.98
C LYS A 80 -19.42 -24.87 28.67
N ASN A 81 -18.62 -25.26 29.68
CA ASN A 81 -17.54 -26.25 29.59
C ASN A 81 -16.52 -25.94 28.47
N LEU A 82 -16.30 -24.66 28.11
CA LEU A 82 -15.40 -24.30 27.04
C LEU A 82 -13.93 -24.59 27.40
N ARG A 83 -13.57 -24.76 28.66
CA ARG A 83 -12.26 -25.25 29.11
C ARG A 83 -11.99 -26.72 28.69
N SER A 84 -12.99 -27.46 28.25
CA SER A 84 -12.82 -28.83 27.74
C SER A 84 -12.34 -28.87 26.28
N VAL A 85 -12.36 -27.75 25.58
CA VAL A 85 -11.93 -27.64 24.17
C VAL A 85 -10.40 -27.77 24.10
N TYR A 86 -9.94 -28.83 23.46
CA TYR A 86 -8.52 -29.11 23.23
C TYR A 86 -8.06 -28.66 21.86
N GLU A 87 -8.93 -28.79 20.85
CA GLU A 87 -8.73 -28.26 19.50
C GLU A 87 -10.01 -27.60 19.00
N ILE A 88 -9.83 -26.58 18.19
CA ILE A 88 -10.95 -25.89 17.52
C ILE A 88 -10.65 -25.76 16.03
N TYR A 89 -11.68 -25.97 15.21
CA TYR A 89 -11.60 -25.79 13.76
C TYR A 89 -12.75 -24.93 13.29
N PHE A 90 -12.47 -24.07 12.32
CA PHE A 90 -13.46 -23.35 11.52
C PHE A 90 -13.48 -24.01 10.14
N ASN A 91 -14.60 -24.67 9.79
CA ASN A 91 -14.63 -25.62 8.69
C ASN A 91 -13.53 -26.70 8.89
N ASP A 92 -12.57 -26.80 7.98
CA ASP A 92 -11.41 -27.71 8.06
C ASP A 92 -10.11 -27.04 8.54
N LYS A 93 -10.13 -25.75 8.87
CA LYS A 93 -8.93 -25.00 9.28
C LYS A 93 -8.83 -24.87 10.80
N LYS A 94 -7.68 -25.27 11.34
CA LYS A 94 -7.41 -25.28 12.78
C LYS A 94 -7.16 -23.87 13.31
N GLY A 95 -7.95 -23.45 14.31
CA GLY A 95 -7.70 -22.25 15.09
C GLY A 95 -6.63 -22.48 16.17
N ILE A 96 -5.88 -21.42 16.49
CA ILE A 96 -4.85 -21.46 17.54
C ILE A 96 -5.48 -21.07 18.88
N LEU A 97 -5.50 -22.02 19.82
CA LEU A 97 -5.99 -21.80 21.15
C LEU A 97 -4.90 -21.20 22.05
N ASN A 98 -5.26 -20.17 22.82
CA ASN A 98 -4.42 -19.62 23.88
C ASN A 98 -5.15 -19.82 25.22
N SER A 99 -4.57 -20.59 26.12
CA SER A 99 -5.15 -20.94 27.40
C SER A 99 -5.52 -19.73 28.28
N SER A 100 -4.81 -18.61 28.11
CA SER A 100 -5.11 -17.34 28.80
C SER A 100 -6.44 -16.72 28.41
N TYR A 101 -7.00 -17.12 27.27
CA TYR A 101 -8.24 -16.60 26.71
C TYR A 101 -9.39 -17.61 26.78
N ILE A 102 -9.24 -18.68 27.59
CA ILE A 102 -10.22 -19.73 27.72
C ILE A 102 -10.67 -19.81 29.20
N THR A 103 -11.95 -19.58 29.42
CA THR A 103 -12.63 -19.84 30.70
C THR A 103 -13.66 -20.95 30.50
N ASP A 104 -14.37 -21.32 31.56
CA ASP A 104 -15.46 -22.29 31.44
C ASP A 104 -16.61 -21.76 30.57
N ASN A 105 -16.81 -20.43 30.55
CA ASN A 105 -17.94 -19.79 29.89
C ASN A 105 -17.57 -19.03 28.61
N THR A 106 -16.28 -18.76 28.36
CA THR A 106 -15.81 -17.98 27.19
C THR A 106 -14.57 -18.60 26.59
N LEU A 107 -14.47 -18.58 25.27
CA LEU A 107 -13.29 -18.95 24.50
C LEU A 107 -13.07 -17.92 23.41
N ILE A 108 -11.94 -17.19 23.49
CA ILE A 108 -11.56 -16.21 22.49
C ILE A 108 -10.53 -16.85 21.55
N VAL A 109 -10.80 -16.75 20.26
CA VAL A 109 -9.96 -17.33 19.22
C VAL A 109 -10.03 -16.50 17.95
N GLN A 110 -8.94 -16.47 17.21
CA GLN A 110 -8.90 -15.87 15.88
C GLN A 110 -9.32 -16.92 14.85
N ILE A 111 -10.21 -16.53 13.92
CA ILE A 111 -10.55 -17.34 12.75
C ILE A 111 -9.29 -17.49 11.88
N PRO A 112 -8.91 -18.71 11.48
CA PRO A 112 -7.73 -18.93 10.66
C PRO A 112 -7.75 -18.09 9.38
N ARG A 113 -6.58 -17.60 8.99
CA ARG A 113 -6.40 -16.88 7.72
C ARG A 113 -6.58 -17.80 6.51
N SER A 114 -6.23 -19.08 6.68
CA SER A 114 -6.25 -20.05 5.59
C SER A 114 -7.66 -20.30 5.10
N VAL A 115 -7.82 -20.28 3.79
CA VAL A 115 -9.09 -20.61 3.12
C VAL A 115 -9.43 -22.08 3.37
N PRO A 116 -10.69 -22.42 3.73
CA PRO A 116 -11.10 -23.79 3.88
C PRO A 116 -11.09 -24.53 2.54
N GLU A 117 -10.57 -25.77 2.54
CA GLU A 117 -10.70 -26.70 1.40
C GLU A 117 -12.09 -27.34 1.37
N THR A 118 -12.70 -27.46 2.55
CA THR A 118 -14.05 -27.99 2.71
C THR A 118 -14.87 -27.03 3.55
N VAL A 119 -15.88 -26.41 2.93
CA VAL A 119 -16.82 -25.51 3.63
C VAL A 119 -17.95 -26.35 4.22
N THR A 120 -18.08 -26.29 5.54
CA THR A 120 -19.11 -27.01 6.32
C THR A 120 -20.03 -26.09 7.09
N ASP A 121 -19.70 -24.78 7.14
CA ASP A 121 -20.38 -23.74 7.92
C ASP A 121 -20.48 -24.10 9.41
N LYS A 122 -19.40 -24.68 9.95
CA LYS A 122 -19.35 -25.13 11.34
C LYS A 122 -18.05 -24.79 12.03
N ILE A 123 -18.16 -24.49 13.33
CA ILE A 123 -17.06 -24.59 14.28
C ILE A 123 -17.07 -26.01 14.83
N TYR A 124 -15.92 -26.67 14.81
CA TYR A 124 -15.71 -27.98 15.44
C TYR A 124 -14.86 -27.77 16.70
N MET A 125 -15.35 -28.23 17.82
CA MET A 125 -14.65 -28.23 19.10
C MET A 125 -14.35 -29.67 19.47
N ILE A 126 -13.08 -30.00 19.60
CA ILE A 126 -12.62 -31.37 19.90
C ILE A 126 -12.10 -31.37 21.33
N THR A 127 -12.60 -32.29 22.15
CA THR A 127 -12.12 -32.49 23.50
C THR A 127 -10.86 -33.33 23.55
N LYS A 128 -10.20 -33.40 24.70
CA LYS A 128 -9.03 -34.28 24.90
C LYS A 128 -9.38 -35.78 24.70
N ASN A 129 -10.63 -36.15 24.91
CA ASN A 129 -11.12 -37.53 24.71
C ASN A 129 -11.51 -37.81 23.24
N GLN A 130 -11.26 -36.87 22.34
CA GLN A 130 -11.61 -36.94 20.92
C GLN A 130 -13.14 -36.85 20.66
N ASP A 131 -13.92 -36.43 21.62
CA ASP A 131 -15.33 -36.10 21.38
C ASP A 131 -15.39 -34.81 20.55
N THR A 132 -16.24 -34.79 19.54
CA THR A 132 -16.43 -33.62 18.65
C THR A 132 -17.80 -33.01 18.86
N VAL A 133 -17.83 -31.71 19.17
CA VAL A 133 -19.05 -30.90 19.24
C VAL A 133 -19.02 -29.84 18.17
N THR A 134 -20.13 -29.60 17.50
CA THR A 134 -20.24 -28.60 16.44
C THR A 134 -21.14 -27.45 16.81
N TYR A 135 -20.87 -26.28 16.22
CA TYR A 135 -21.71 -25.10 16.30
C TYR A 135 -21.81 -24.50 14.90
N ASP A 136 -23.04 -24.12 14.48
CA ASP A 136 -23.26 -23.54 13.15
C ASP A 136 -22.69 -22.13 13.10
N PHE A 137 -21.73 -21.91 12.20
CA PHE A 137 -21.05 -20.63 12.03
C PHE A 137 -20.44 -20.55 10.64
N HIS A 138 -20.77 -19.49 9.90
CA HIS A 138 -20.29 -19.29 8.55
C HIS A 138 -18.98 -18.47 8.55
N VAL A 139 -17.92 -18.99 7.91
CA VAL A 139 -16.72 -18.21 7.64
C VAL A 139 -16.88 -17.56 6.25
N VAL A 140 -17.08 -16.25 6.27
CA VAL A 140 -17.31 -15.48 5.04
C VAL A 140 -16.00 -15.26 4.32
N ILE A 141 -15.84 -15.86 3.18
CA ILE A 141 -14.71 -15.60 2.27
C ILE A 141 -15.17 -14.55 1.26
N SER A 142 -14.45 -13.45 1.23
CA SER A 142 -14.75 -12.36 0.30
C SER A 142 -14.40 -12.72 -1.15
N ALA A 143 -15.02 -12.05 -2.11
CA ALA A 143 -14.55 -11.99 -3.47
C ALA A 143 -13.08 -11.51 -3.52
N PRO A 144 -12.33 -11.76 -4.59
CA PRO A 144 -10.95 -11.31 -4.72
C PRO A 144 -10.83 -9.80 -4.43
N GLN A 145 -9.84 -9.42 -3.62
CA GLN A 145 -9.48 -8.02 -3.38
C GLN A 145 -8.23 -7.71 -4.16
N ILE A 146 -8.26 -6.66 -4.99
CA ILE A 146 -7.16 -6.31 -5.86
C ILE A 146 -6.58 -4.98 -5.37
N ILE A 147 -5.29 -4.96 -5.01
CA ILE A 147 -4.61 -3.79 -4.47
C ILE A 147 -3.79 -3.09 -5.56
N SER A 148 -2.99 -3.84 -6.32
CA SER A 148 -2.10 -3.28 -7.32
C SER A 148 -1.73 -4.28 -8.41
N MET A 149 -1.23 -3.75 -9.53
CA MET A 149 -0.55 -4.48 -10.59
C MET A 149 0.91 -4.02 -10.66
N GLY A 150 1.82 -4.93 -10.98
CA GLY A 150 3.25 -4.61 -11.07
C GLY A 150 3.55 -3.48 -12.05
N ASN A 151 2.97 -3.55 -13.26
CA ASN A 151 3.05 -2.51 -14.27
C ASN A 151 1.70 -2.38 -14.97
N GLU A 152 1.00 -1.26 -14.76
CA GLU A 152 -0.31 -0.99 -15.36
C GLU A 152 -0.23 -0.72 -16.88
N TYR A 153 0.95 -0.45 -17.41
CA TYR A 153 1.22 -0.24 -18.86
C TYR A 153 1.95 -1.41 -19.51
N ALA A 154 2.03 -2.55 -18.84
CA ALA A 154 2.77 -3.71 -19.33
C ALA A 154 2.36 -4.11 -20.74
N PRO A 155 3.31 -4.37 -21.66
CA PRO A 155 3.02 -4.84 -23.01
C PRO A 155 2.32 -6.20 -23.02
N ALA A 156 1.49 -6.42 -24.04
CA ALA A 156 0.89 -7.73 -24.26
C ALA A 156 1.97 -8.83 -24.41
N GLY A 157 1.71 -9.99 -23.83
CA GLY A 157 2.63 -11.13 -23.82
C GLY A 157 3.65 -11.10 -22.67
N THR A 158 3.73 -10.02 -21.87
CA THR A 158 4.61 -9.96 -20.70
C THR A 158 3.95 -10.60 -19.47
N SER A 159 4.78 -11.12 -18.57
CA SER A 159 4.33 -11.65 -17.29
C SER A 159 4.13 -10.52 -16.28
N GLN A 160 2.98 -10.50 -15.62
CA GLN A 160 2.64 -9.51 -14.59
C GLN A 160 2.04 -10.17 -13.36
N THR A 161 2.04 -9.43 -12.25
CA THR A 161 1.47 -9.90 -10.98
C THR A 161 0.44 -8.88 -10.47
N LEU A 162 -0.76 -9.38 -10.14
CA LEU A 162 -1.69 -8.67 -9.26
C LEU A 162 -1.38 -9.02 -7.82
N THR A 163 -1.36 -8.01 -6.96
CA THR A 163 -1.25 -8.16 -5.51
C THR A 163 -2.60 -7.83 -4.87
N GLY A 164 -2.99 -8.61 -3.89
CA GLY A 164 -4.29 -8.46 -3.25
C GLY A 164 -4.55 -9.53 -2.19
N ASN A 165 -5.81 -9.99 -2.09
CA ASN A 165 -6.22 -11.07 -1.20
C ASN A 165 -7.27 -11.94 -1.88
N TYR A 166 -7.42 -13.17 -1.39
CA TYR A 166 -8.47 -14.13 -1.79
C TYR A 166 -8.42 -14.52 -3.29
N PHE A 167 -7.24 -14.61 -3.86
CA PHE A 167 -7.06 -15.17 -5.20
C PHE A 167 -7.18 -16.70 -5.17
N ILE A 168 -8.39 -17.18 -4.95
CA ILE A 168 -8.66 -18.59 -4.69
C ILE A 168 -9.03 -19.28 -5.99
N ASP A 169 -8.26 -20.31 -6.31
CA ASP A 169 -8.50 -21.18 -7.45
C ASP A 169 -9.24 -22.45 -6.99
N ASP A 170 -10.53 -22.52 -7.27
CA ASP A 170 -11.36 -23.67 -6.96
C ASP A 170 -11.47 -24.58 -8.18
N PRO A 171 -11.25 -25.92 -8.06
CA PRO A 171 -11.31 -26.83 -9.19
C PRO A 171 -12.65 -26.86 -9.93
N GLY A 172 -13.75 -26.53 -9.27
CA GLY A 172 -15.08 -26.45 -9.85
C GLY A 172 -15.39 -25.08 -10.48
N THR A 173 -14.73 -24.02 -10.02
CA THR A 173 -14.87 -22.64 -10.50
C THR A 173 -13.51 -21.97 -10.48
N PRO A 174 -12.67 -22.21 -11.51
CA PRO A 174 -11.33 -21.69 -11.56
C PRO A 174 -11.25 -20.17 -11.47
N LEU A 175 -10.17 -19.67 -10.82
CA LEU A 175 -9.87 -18.24 -10.81
C LEU A 175 -9.66 -17.75 -12.24
N THR A 176 -10.27 -16.62 -12.59
CA THR A 176 -10.07 -15.98 -13.90
C THR A 176 -9.69 -14.53 -13.75
N ILE A 177 -8.84 -14.05 -14.66
CA ILE A 177 -8.48 -12.64 -14.82
C ILE A 177 -8.89 -12.23 -16.22
N ASN A 178 -9.66 -11.16 -16.34
CA ASN A 178 -10.17 -10.67 -17.63
C ASN A 178 -9.85 -9.19 -17.79
N PHE A 179 -9.30 -8.85 -18.94
CA PHE A 179 -9.03 -7.47 -19.36
C PHE A 179 -10.17 -6.94 -20.24
N THR A 180 -10.25 -5.62 -20.33
CA THR A 180 -11.18 -4.96 -21.24
C THR A 180 -10.65 -5.02 -22.68
N GLY A 181 -11.47 -5.46 -23.63
CA GLY A 181 -11.21 -5.44 -25.07
C GLY A 181 -11.80 -4.20 -25.74
N ALA A 182 -11.33 -3.91 -26.98
CA ALA A 182 -11.73 -2.71 -27.73
C ALA A 182 -13.23 -2.58 -28.02
N ASP A 183 -13.95 -3.69 -28.08
CA ASP A 183 -15.40 -3.74 -28.28
C ASP A 183 -16.20 -3.88 -26.97
N GLY A 184 -15.51 -3.73 -25.83
CA GLY A 184 -16.07 -3.96 -24.50
C GLY A 184 -16.16 -5.43 -24.11
N SER A 185 -15.62 -6.35 -24.91
CA SER A 185 -15.52 -7.76 -24.55
C SER A 185 -14.53 -7.99 -23.42
N MET A 186 -14.65 -9.13 -22.75
CA MET A 186 -13.71 -9.59 -21.75
C MET A 186 -12.65 -10.48 -22.39
N ILE A 187 -11.38 -10.11 -22.27
CA ILE A 187 -10.25 -10.88 -22.81
C ILE A 187 -9.55 -11.59 -21.65
N PRO A 188 -9.59 -12.93 -21.62
CA PRO A 188 -8.99 -13.70 -20.53
C PRO A 188 -7.46 -13.64 -20.59
N ALA A 189 -6.84 -13.48 -19.42
CA ALA A 189 -5.41 -13.65 -19.21
C ALA A 189 -5.10 -15.09 -18.81
N GLU A 190 -3.95 -15.59 -19.24
CA GLU A 190 -3.44 -16.89 -18.81
C GLU A 190 -2.78 -16.74 -17.44
N ILE A 191 -3.35 -17.37 -16.42
CA ILE A 191 -2.77 -17.42 -15.07
C ILE A 191 -1.64 -18.46 -15.08
N THR A 192 -0.46 -18.05 -14.62
CA THR A 192 0.74 -18.90 -14.59
C THR A 192 1.12 -19.33 -13.17
N ASN A 193 0.74 -18.56 -12.16
CA ASN A 193 1.02 -18.90 -10.76
C ASN A 193 0.05 -18.18 -9.82
N ILE A 194 -0.29 -18.85 -8.72
CA ILE A 194 -1.01 -18.25 -7.58
C ILE A 194 -0.18 -18.56 -6.33
N SER A 195 0.07 -17.53 -5.51
CA SER A 195 0.81 -17.72 -4.27
C SER A 195 0.03 -18.60 -3.28
N SER A 196 0.75 -19.38 -2.48
CA SER A 196 0.14 -20.31 -1.51
C SER A 196 -0.69 -19.63 -0.41
N ASP A 197 -0.50 -18.34 -0.21
CA ASP A 197 -1.26 -17.49 0.72
C ASP A 197 -2.39 -16.70 0.03
N PHE A 198 -2.60 -16.92 -1.27
CA PHE A 198 -3.63 -16.29 -2.10
C PHE A 198 -3.55 -14.76 -2.15
N THR A 199 -2.36 -14.18 -1.96
CA THR A 199 -2.13 -12.74 -1.98
C THR A 199 -1.55 -12.23 -3.29
N GLN A 200 -1.09 -13.12 -4.16
CA GLN A 200 -0.52 -12.78 -5.46
C GLN A 200 -0.99 -13.77 -6.53
N VAL A 201 -1.26 -13.23 -7.72
CA VAL A 201 -1.54 -14.03 -8.91
C VAL A 201 -0.71 -13.49 -10.07
N THR A 202 0.08 -14.37 -10.68
CA THR A 202 0.91 -14.06 -11.85
C THR A 202 0.22 -14.56 -13.10
N PHE A 203 0.24 -13.75 -14.14
CA PHE A 203 -0.45 -14.01 -15.40
C PHE A 203 0.29 -13.38 -16.58
N THR A 204 -0.06 -13.78 -17.80
CA THR A 204 0.39 -13.16 -19.04
C THR A 204 -0.61 -12.11 -19.48
N VAL A 205 -0.16 -10.87 -19.76
CA VAL A 205 -1.00 -9.81 -20.30
C VAL A 205 -1.57 -10.24 -21.65
N PRO A 206 -2.89 -10.31 -21.84
CA PRO A 206 -3.47 -10.84 -23.07
C PRO A 206 -3.33 -9.87 -24.26
N ALA A 207 -3.18 -10.44 -25.45
CA ALA A 207 -3.23 -9.67 -26.68
C ALA A 207 -4.63 -9.05 -26.88
N GLY A 208 -4.68 -7.80 -27.35
CA GLY A 208 -5.93 -7.09 -27.58
C GLY A 208 -6.53 -6.40 -26.35
N ALA A 209 -5.92 -6.52 -25.18
CA ALA A 209 -6.28 -5.72 -24.01
C ALA A 209 -6.08 -4.23 -24.29
N VAL A 210 -7.09 -3.43 -23.99
CA VAL A 210 -7.09 -1.96 -24.12
C VAL A 210 -7.29 -1.31 -22.75
N GLU A 211 -7.29 0.02 -22.70
CA GLU A 211 -7.59 0.77 -21.50
C GLU A 211 -8.89 0.31 -20.82
N GLY A 212 -8.82 0.06 -19.52
CA GLY A 212 -9.99 -0.30 -18.74
C GLY A 212 -9.66 -1.07 -17.48
N PRO A 213 -10.68 -1.31 -16.63
CA PRO A 213 -10.50 -2.10 -15.43
C PRO A 213 -10.20 -3.57 -15.74
N ILE A 214 -9.53 -4.24 -14.81
CA ILE A 214 -9.28 -5.68 -14.84
C ILE A 214 -10.30 -6.33 -13.91
N TYR A 215 -10.88 -7.44 -14.34
CA TYR A 215 -11.86 -8.21 -13.59
C TYR A 215 -11.24 -9.52 -13.11
N VAL A 216 -11.35 -9.79 -11.81
CA VAL A 216 -10.92 -11.06 -11.22
C VAL A 216 -12.11 -11.77 -10.63
N THR A 217 -12.36 -13.01 -11.07
CA THR A 217 -13.47 -13.82 -10.63
C THR A 217 -12.96 -15.10 -9.98
N SER A 218 -13.46 -15.40 -8.79
CA SER A 218 -13.28 -16.67 -8.10
C SER A 218 -14.64 -17.30 -7.80
N VAL A 219 -14.66 -18.45 -7.16
CA VAL A 219 -15.89 -19.09 -6.65
C VAL A 219 -16.67 -18.18 -5.68
N TYR A 220 -15.99 -17.21 -5.04
CA TYR A 220 -16.57 -16.28 -4.06
C TYR A 220 -17.05 -14.95 -4.67
N GLY A 221 -16.95 -14.77 -5.96
CA GLY A 221 -17.49 -13.60 -6.67
C GLY A 221 -16.48 -12.94 -7.60
N THR A 222 -16.91 -11.82 -8.16
CA THR A 222 -16.13 -11.02 -9.12
C THR A 222 -15.85 -9.64 -8.55
N THR A 223 -14.61 -9.20 -8.67
CA THR A 223 -14.18 -7.83 -8.35
C THR A 223 -13.50 -7.21 -9.56
N LYS A 224 -13.68 -5.92 -9.76
CA LYS A 224 -12.92 -5.12 -10.73
C LYS A 224 -11.90 -4.26 -10.01
N THR A 225 -10.79 -3.95 -10.68
CA THR A 225 -9.80 -3.01 -10.16
C THR A 225 -10.36 -1.60 -10.01
N SER A 226 -9.90 -0.85 -9.01
CA SER A 226 -10.09 0.60 -8.92
C SER A 226 -9.24 1.35 -9.94
N PHE A 227 -8.09 0.83 -10.28
CA PHE A 227 -7.20 1.32 -11.33
C PHE A 227 -7.54 0.71 -12.69
N TYR A 228 -7.08 1.33 -13.78
CA TYR A 228 -7.22 0.82 -15.13
C TYR A 228 -5.87 0.33 -15.66
N TYR A 229 -5.90 -0.71 -16.46
CA TYR A 229 -4.81 -1.06 -17.36
C TYR A 229 -4.71 0.02 -18.44
N LYS A 230 -3.49 0.53 -18.70
CA LYS A 230 -3.20 1.63 -19.63
C LYS A 230 -4.08 2.87 -19.41
N ASP A 231 -4.21 3.28 -18.15
CA ASP A 231 -5.06 4.40 -17.75
C ASP A 231 -4.55 5.72 -18.35
N SER A 232 -5.25 6.24 -19.33
CA SER A 232 -4.97 7.54 -19.95
C SER A 232 -5.78 8.68 -19.33
N ARG A 233 -6.67 8.39 -18.40
CA ARG A 233 -7.43 9.42 -17.68
C ARG A 233 -6.47 10.29 -16.88
N GLY A 234 -6.63 11.62 -16.97
CA GLY A 234 -5.73 12.55 -16.27
C GLY A 234 -4.25 12.38 -16.62
N MET A 235 -3.91 11.93 -17.84
CA MET A 235 -2.54 11.83 -18.34
C MET A 235 -1.93 13.22 -18.46
N LEU A 236 -0.95 13.52 -17.61
CA LEU A 236 -0.24 14.79 -17.60
C LEU A 236 0.93 14.77 -18.57
N PHE A 237 1.72 13.70 -18.58
CA PHE A 237 2.90 13.56 -19.43
C PHE A 237 3.02 12.11 -19.89
N ASP A 238 2.76 11.88 -21.19
CA ASP A 238 3.06 10.63 -21.89
C ASP A 238 4.31 10.76 -22.73
N PHE A 239 4.89 11.97 -22.80
CA PHE A 239 6.05 12.34 -23.58
C PHE A 239 5.95 12.07 -25.10
N ASP A 240 4.85 11.53 -25.56
CA ASP A 240 4.63 11.09 -26.94
C ASP A 240 3.60 11.93 -27.68
N THR A 241 2.37 12.04 -27.13
CA THR A 241 1.21 12.51 -27.86
C THR A 241 0.69 13.87 -27.41
N ASN A 242 0.78 14.20 -26.12
CA ASN A 242 0.25 15.47 -25.62
C ASN A 242 1.19 16.67 -25.82
N GLY A 243 2.41 16.44 -26.33
CA GLY A 243 3.37 17.48 -26.64
C GLY A 243 4.02 18.14 -25.43
N LEU A 244 3.70 17.69 -24.22
CA LEU A 244 4.29 18.21 -22.99
C LEU A 244 5.60 17.49 -22.68
N ASP A 245 6.62 18.28 -22.34
CA ASP A 245 7.96 17.81 -22.01
C ASP A 245 8.57 18.76 -20.96
N ASN A 246 9.82 18.56 -20.62
CA ASN A 246 10.54 19.42 -19.71
C ASN A 246 10.55 20.87 -20.23
N HIS A 247 10.05 21.78 -19.43
CA HIS A 247 10.01 23.23 -19.67
C HIS A 247 10.80 23.96 -18.59
N GLY A 248 11.97 23.42 -18.28
CA GLY A 248 12.83 23.94 -17.21
C GLY A 248 14.05 24.68 -17.77
N TRP A 249 14.82 25.22 -16.85
CA TRP A 249 16.05 25.95 -17.15
C TRP A 249 17.23 25.05 -17.51
N ASN A 250 17.16 23.76 -17.31
CA ASN A 250 18.27 22.83 -17.53
C ASN A 250 18.25 22.12 -18.89
N GLY A 251 17.24 22.34 -19.70
CA GLY A 251 17.15 21.80 -21.05
C GLY A 251 17.09 20.28 -21.12
N HIS A 252 16.64 19.63 -20.06
CA HIS A 252 16.48 18.20 -19.99
C HIS A 252 15.23 17.79 -20.78
N SER A 253 15.39 17.00 -21.84
CA SER A 253 14.30 16.57 -22.70
C SER A 253 14.04 15.08 -22.61
N SER A 254 12.85 14.67 -23.03
CA SER A 254 12.49 13.26 -23.13
C SER A 254 13.36 12.52 -24.17
N THR A 255 13.55 11.25 -23.96
CA THR A 255 14.37 10.38 -24.81
C THR A 255 13.64 9.08 -25.15
N ILE A 256 14.19 8.34 -26.11
CA ILE A 256 13.76 6.99 -26.46
C ILE A 256 14.97 6.09 -26.66
N ASP A 257 14.90 4.88 -26.16
CA ASP A 257 15.88 3.82 -26.40
C ASP A 257 15.18 2.44 -26.42
N ASP A 258 15.94 1.37 -26.55
CA ASP A 258 15.44 -0.01 -26.61
C ASP A 258 14.87 -0.54 -25.30
N THR A 259 14.97 0.23 -24.22
CA THR A 259 14.38 -0.07 -22.91
C THR A 259 13.09 0.70 -22.64
N ALA A 260 12.62 1.51 -23.61
CA ALA A 260 11.38 2.27 -23.47
C ALA A 260 10.17 1.34 -23.25
N LEU A 261 9.27 1.75 -22.37
CA LEU A 261 8.00 1.05 -22.17
C LEU A 261 7.09 1.23 -23.39
N SER A 262 6.94 2.48 -23.80
CA SER A 262 6.25 2.88 -25.02
C SER A 262 6.75 4.27 -25.41
N GLY A 263 7.21 4.46 -26.66
CA GLY A 263 7.64 5.77 -27.12
C GLY A 263 8.76 6.40 -26.29
N LYS A 264 8.56 7.63 -25.83
CA LYS A 264 9.53 8.42 -25.08
C LYS A 264 9.32 8.30 -23.57
N PHE A 265 10.37 8.60 -22.83
CA PHE A 265 10.38 8.71 -21.38
C PHE A 265 11.38 9.79 -20.93
N ILE A 266 11.33 10.23 -19.69
CA ILE A 266 12.41 11.04 -19.11
C ILE A 266 13.36 10.16 -18.31
N GLN A 267 14.64 10.58 -18.27
CA GLN A 267 15.67 9.91 -17.49
C GLN A 267 16.32 10.91 -16.52
N LEU A 268 16.29 10.57 -15.24
CA LEU A 268 17.00 11.28 -14.18
C LEU A 268 18.25 10.49 -13.81
N GLY A 269 19.40 11.19 -13.84
CA GLY A 269 20.70 10.54 -13.72
C GLY A 269 21.15 9.86 -15.03
N ASP A 270 22.45 9.64 -15.15
CA ASP A 270 23.09 9.10 -16.36
C ASP A 270 24.08 7.95 -16.07
N GLY A 271 24.06 7.41 -14.85
CA GLY A 271 24.99 6.36 -14.41
C GLY A 271 26.39 6.90 -14.06
N SER A 272 26.64 8.20 -14.24
CA SER A 272 27.92 8.83 -13.90
C SER A 272 27.76 10.06 -12.98
N SER A 273 26.66 10.77 -13.08
CA SER A 273 26.34 11.90 -12.22
C SER A 273 26.09 11.44 -10.79
N VAL A 274 26.82 12.04 -9.85
CA VAL A 274 26.80 11.62 -8.44
C VAL A 274 25.59 12.19 -7.74
N LEU A 275 24.91 11.34 -6.99
CA LEU A 275 23.83 11.69 -6.07
C LEU A 275 24.26 11.38 -4.62
N ASN A 276 24.37 12.42 -3.80
CA ASN A 276 24.65 12.32 -2.37
C ASN A 276 23.85 13.35 -1.57
N GLY A 277 24.04 13.43 -0.26
CA GLY A 277 23.27 14.31 0.62
C GLY A 277 23.46 15.81 0.39
N GLU A 278 24.47 16.24 -0.36
CA GLU A 278 24.84 17.65 -0.55
C GLU A 278 24.67 18.14 -1.99
N VAL A 279 24.51 17.23 -2.96
CA VAL A 279 24.48 17.57 -4.39
C VAL A 279 23.18 18.24 -4.77
N TRP A 280 23.30 19.37 -5.42
CA TRP A 280 22.24 20.04 -6.18
C TRP A 280 22.61 20.02 -7.66
N ASP A 281 22.06 19.05 -8.38
CA ASP A 281 22.31 18.87 -9.83
C ASP A 281 21.00 18.87 -10.60
N GLU A 282 20.55 20.05 -10.96
CA GLU A 282 19.31 20.27 -11.71
C GLU A 282 19.37 19.63 -13.10
N LYS A 283 20.56 19.64 -13.71
CA LYS A 283 20.72 19.17 -15.08
C LYS A 283 20.44 17.67 -15.22
N HIS A 284 20.84 16.86 -14.24
CA HIS A 284 20.73 15.41 -14.34
C HIS A 284 19.59 14.83 -13.50
N PHE A 285 19.11 15.57 -12.48
CA PHE A 285 18.16 15.04 -11.50
C PHE A 285 16.87 15.83 -11.38
N SER A 286 16.47 16.61 -12.42
CA SER A 286 15.18 17.30 -12.39
C SER A 286 14.38 17.14 -13.67
N PHE A 287 13.06 17.21 -13.51
CA PHE A 287 12.09 17.45 -14.56
C PHE A 287 11.17 18.56 -14.06
N VAL A 288 11.01 19.63 -14.86
CA VAL A 288 10.23 20.79 -14.48
C VAL A 288 9.32 21.22 -15.62
N TYR A 289 8.04 21.32 -15.33
CA TYR A 289 7.04 21.82 -16.27
C TYR A 289 6.27 23.00 -15.66
N TRP A 290 6.14 24.07 -16.42
CA TRP A 290 5.20 25.16 -16.18
C TRP A 290 4.64 25.68 -17.50
N PRO A 291 3.38 26.19 -17.53
CA PRO A 291 2.75 26.66 -18.77
C PRO A 291 3.15 28.08 -19.20
N GLY A 292 3.68 28.89 -18.30
CA GLY A 292 3.94 30.31 -18.59
C GLY A 292 5.11 30.56 -19.52
N SER A 293 5.14 31.76 -20.08
CA SER A 293 6.24 32.21 -20.93
C SER A 293 7.53 32.42 -20.14
N TRP A 294 8.66 32.10 -20.72
CA TRP A 294 9.99 32.41 -20.16
C TRP A 294 10.21 33.91 -20.02
N ASN A 295 9.79 34.70 -21.02
CA ASN A 295 10.04 36.14 -21.09
C ASN A 295 9.00 36.97 -20.35
N SER A 296 7.78 36.49 -20.22
CA SER A 296 6.65 37.21 -19.63
C SER A 296 5.83 36.28 -18.74
N PRO A 297 6.24 36.12 -17.47
CA PRO A 297 5.53 35.22 -16.57
C PRO A 297 4.10 35.69 -16.25
N GLU A 298 3.78 36.95 -16.55
CA GLU A 298 2.44 37.51 -16.33
C GLU A 298 1.46 37.24 -17.48
N ASN A 299 1.95 36.78 -18.63
CA ASN A 299 1.14 36.56 -19.83
C ASN A 299 1.02 35.07 -20.12
N TYR A 300 0.03 34.44 -19.54
CA TYR A 300 -0.33 33.07 -19.91
C TYR A 300 -0.80 32.98 -21.39
N ASP A 301 -1.44 34.03 -21.88
CA ASP A 301 -2.04 34.06 -23.21
C ASP A 301 -1.11 34.58 -24.33
N ASP A 302 0.17 34.78 -24.08
CA ASP A 302 1.13 35.18 -25.13
C ASP A 302 1.23 34.08 -26.18
N GLU A 303 0.81 34.40 -27.41
CA GLU A 303 0.78 33.44 -28.53
C GLU A 303 2.17 32.84 -28.79
N GLY A 304 2.25 31.52 -28.75
CA GLY A 304 3.42 30.73 -29.18
C GLY A 304 4.45 30.40 -28.10
N GLU A 305 4.32 30.90 -26.87
CA GLU A 305 5.25 30.59 -25.76
C GLU A 305 4.58 29.97 -24.53
N ASN A 306 3.25 29.85 -24.55
CA ASN A 306 2.48 29.36 -23.41
C ASN A 306 2.11 27.89 -23.59
N GLY A 307 2.40 27.11 -22.58
CA GLY A 307 1.94 25.74 -22.47
C GLY A 307 0.51 25.63 -21.92
N ILE A 308 0.09 24.41 -21.71
CA ILE A 308 -1.21 24.08 -21.13
C ILE A 308 -1.05 23.97 -19.62
N ARG A 309 -1.95 24.56 -18.83
CA ARG A 309 -2.02 24.31 -17.38
C ARG A 309 -2.40 22.86 -17.13
N LEU A 310 -1.80 22.19 -16.16
CA LEU A 310 -2.15 20.81 -15.86
C LEU A 310 -3.60 20.67 -15.39
N THR A 311 -4.17 21.75 -14.83
CA THR A 311 -5.60 21.85 -14.49
C THR A 311 -6.52 21.89 -15.71
N ASP A 312 -6.01 22.17 -16.92
CA ASP A 312 -6.76 22.09 -18.17
C ASP A 312 -6.74 20.68 -18.78
N ILE A 313 -5.86 19.81 -18.26
CA ILE A 313 -5.73 18.41 -18.71
C ILE A 313 -6.54 17.49 -17.79
N ALA A 314 -6.45 17.69 -16.47
CA ALA A 314 -7.10 16.85 -15.48
C ALA A 314 -7.92 17.69 -14.50
N ASP A 315 -9.05 17.14 -14.06
CA ASP A 315 -9.88 17.76 -13.03
C ASP A 315 -9.32 17.39 -11.63
N PHE A 316 -8.78 18.39 -10.94
CA PHE A 316 -8.24 18.25 -9.59
C PHE A 316 -9.25 18.66 -8.49
N SER A 317 -10.52 18.84 -8.81
CA SER A 317 -11.53 19.24 -7.82
C SER A 317 -11.66 18.24 -6.66
N ASP A 318 -11.41 16.95 -6.94
CA ASP A 318 -11.42 15.87 -5.95
C ASP A 318 -10.01 15.31 -5.66
N TRP A 319 -8.99 16.18 -5.70
CA TRP A 319 -7.58 15.79 -5.56
C TRP A 319 -7.27 14.93 -4.34
N SER A 320 -8.03 15.06 -3.26
CA SER A 320 -7.81 14.30 -2.02
C SER A 320 -8.12 12.80 -2.16
N ASN A 321 -8.94 12.43 -3.15
CA ASN A 321 -9.29 11.06 -3.52
C ASN A 321 -8.56 10.59 -4.79
N MET A 322 -7.49 11.29 -5.18
CA MET A 322 -6.70 10.96 -6.37
C MET A 322 -5.30 10.49 -5.98
N ALA A 323 -4.68 9.76 -6.90
CA ALA A 323 -3.28 9.38 -6.83
C ALA A 323 -2.50 9.92 -8.04
N LEU A 324 -1.29 10.39 -7.78
CA LEU A 324 -0.28 10.54 -8.81
C LEU A 324 0.30 9.15 -9.11
N LYS A 325 0.30 8.77 -10.38
CA LYS A 325 0.90 7.53 -10.87
C LYS A 325 1.89 7.81 -11.99
N PHE A 326 2.90 6.97 -12.08
CA PHE A 326 3.85 6.94 -13.18
C PHE A 326 4.51 5.57 -13.27
N GLU A 327 4.98 5.21 -14.43
CA GLU A 327 5.84 4.06 -14.61
C GLU A 327 7.30 4.47 -14.36
N MET A 328 8.04 3.62 -13.65
CA MET A 328 9.44 3.83 -13.31
C MET A 328 10.28 2.59 -13.63
N CYS A 329 11.48 2.83 -14.19
CA CYS A 329 12.45 1.76 -14.44
C CYS A 329 13.82 2.18 -13.91
N ILE A 330 14.45 1.31 -13.12
CA ILE A 330 15.80 1.51 -12.58
C ILE A 330 16.62 0.25 -12.84
N PRO A 331 17.65 0.32 -13.69
CA PRO A 331 18.54 -0.80 -13.95
C PRO A 331 19.32 -1.22 -12.70
N SER A 332 19.55 -2.52 -12.53
CA SER A 332 20.27 -3.05 -11.35
C SER A 332 21.74 -2.59 -11.28
N GLU A 333 22.34 -2.22 -12.42
CA GLU A 333 23.71 -1.70 -12.47
C GLU A 333 23.82 -0.27 -11.90
N TYR A 334 22.70 0.48 -11.87
CA TYR A 334 22.64 1.88 -11.45
C TYR A 334 21.57 2.10 -10.38
N PRO A 335 21.64 1.40 -9.24
CA PRO A 335 20.60 1.44 -8.24
C PRO A 335 20.55 2.79 -7.51
N TRP A 336 19.36 3.14 -7.07
CA TRP A 336 19.11 4.34 -6.28
C TRP A 336 19.32 4.06 -4.78
N LYS A 337 20.14 4.91 -4.09
CA LYS A 337 20.55 4.68 -2.70
C LYS A 337 20.59 5.94 -1.83
N ASN A 338 20.25 7.10 -2.40
CA ASN A 338 20.38 8.38 -1.69
C ASN A 338 19.35 9.39 -2.16
N ALA A 339 19.07 10.39 -1.34
CA ALA A 339 18.14 11.48 -1.58
C ALA A 339 16.70 11.01 -1.76
N ALA A 340 15.77 11.91 -1.93
CA ALA A 340 14.38 11.63 -2.26
C ALA A 340 14.01 12.24 -3.61
N MET A 341 13.18 11.57 -4.36
CA MET A 341 12.44 12.21 -5.44
C MET A 341 11.38 13.09 -4.81
N GLN A 342 11.63 14.38 -4.84
CA GLN A 342 10.67 15.39 -4.44
C GLN A 342 9.75 15.66 -5.61
N ILE A 343 8.45 15.44 -5.42
CA ILE A 343 7.43 15.71 -6.44
C ILE A 343 6.54 16.81 -5.87
N CYS A 344 6.47 17.93 -6.56
CA CYS A 344 5.74 19.09 -6.11
C CYS A 344 4.86 19.66 -7.20
N PHE A 345 3.60 19.84 -6.91
CA PHE A 345 2.70 20.66 -7.70
C PHE A 345 2.76 22.13 -7.26
N ALA A 346 2.57 23.05 -8.19
CA ALA A 346 2.52 24.47 -7.91
C ALA A 346 1.33 25.13 -8.61
N GLY A 347 0.65 26.00 -7.89
CA GLY A 347 -0.43 26.83 -8.40
C GLY A 347 0.07 28.10 -9.12
N VAL A 348 1.13 27.96 -9.91
CA VAL A 348 1.78 29.09 -10.61
C VAL A 348 2.10 28.69 -12.04
N ASP A 349 2.02 29.66 -12.95
CA ASP A 349 2.30 29.43 -14.37
C ASP A 349 3.80 29.41 -14.69
N LYS A 350 4.64 29.80 -13.75
CA LYS A 350 6.09 29.77 -13.91
C LYS A 350 6.84 29.56 -12.60
N VAL A 351 7.74 28.63 -12.60
CA VAL A 351 8.70 28.39 -11.52
C VAL A 351 10.10 28.52 -12.08
N SER A 352 10.76 29.64 -11.88
CA SER A 352 12.10 29.87 -12.40
C SER A 352 12.94 30.71 -11.44
N PHE A 353 14.28 30.65 -11.60
CA PHE A 353 15.19 31.51 -10.88
C PHE A 353 15.04 32.97 -11.36
N GLY A 354 14.96 33.89 -10.40
CA GLY A 354 15.06 35.34 -10.65
C GLY A 354 13.77 36.05 -11.02
N ASN A 355 12.72 35.34 -11.42
CA ASN A 355 11.41 35.94 -11.76
C ASN A 355 10.32 35.46 -10.83
N ALA A 356 9.36 36.33 -10.53
CA ALA A 356 8.16 35.92 -9.82
C ALA A 356 7.31 35.01 -10.74
N GLY A 357 6.70 33.98 -10.19
CA GLY A 357 5.69 33.19 -10.88
C GLY A 357 4.34 33.90 -10.92
N VAL A 358 3.46 33.43 -11.75
CA VAL A 358 2.07 33.87 -11.84
C VAL A 358 1.16 32.70 -11.51
N ASP A 359 0.15 32.93 -10.67
CA ASP A 359 -0.85 31.92 -10.36
C ASP A 359 -1.89 31.77 -11.48
N ILE A 360 -2.79 30.80 -11.34
CA ILE A 360 -3.86 30.52 -12.32
C ILE A 360 -4.83 31.72 -12.55
N TYR A 361 -4.78 32.74 -11.69
CA TYR A 361 -5.57 33.94 -11.85
C TYR A 361 -4.77 35.10 -12.46
N GLY A 362 -3.54 34.87 -12.92
CA GLY A 362 -2.66 35.88 -13.48
C GLY A 362 -2.05 36.82 -12.43
N LYS A 363 -2.06 36.43 -11.14
CA LYS A 363 -1.50 37.23 -10.06
C LYS A 363 -0.06 36.82 -9.79
N THR A 364 0.84 37.78 -9.75
CA THR A 364 2.24 37.52 -9.36
C THR A 364 2.33 36.98 -7.94
N VAL A 365 2.98 35.84 -7.80
CA VAL A 365 3.22 35.18 -6.52
C VAL A 365 4.66 35.46 -6.09
N ALA A 366 4.82 36.13 -4.97
CA ALA A 366 6.15 36.44 -4.42
C ALA A 366 6.89 35.13 -4.09
N GLY A 367 8.16 35.04 -4.54
CA GLY A 367 8.98 33.86 -4.30
C GLY A 367 8.67 32.65 -5.17
N ALA A 368 7.90 32.79 -6.26
CA ALA A 368 7.64 31.72 -7.22
C ALA A 368 8.83 31.52 -8.15
N ASN A 369 9.95 31.18 -7.57
CA ASN A 369 11.24 30.88 -8.18
C ASN A 369 11.93 29.82 -7.32
N ASN A 370 13.25 29.84 -7.23
CA ASN A 370 13.97 28.96 -6.34
C ASN A 370 13.46 29.00 -4.89
N ALA A 371 13.17 30.20 -4.37
CA ALA A 371 12.60 30.35 -3.02
C ALA A 371 11.23 29.67 -2.89
N TYR A 372 10.41 29.67 -3.96
CA TYR A 372 9.17 28.91 -3.99
C TYR A 372 9.44 27.41 -3.88
N MET A 373 10.38 26.87 -4.65
CA MET A 373 10.74 25.45 -4.61
C MET A 373 11.29 25.03 -3.25
N THR A 374 12.04 25.89 -2.58
CA THR A 374 12.66 25.61 -1.27
C THR A 374 11.79 25.99 -0.06
N ASN A 375 10.55 26.37 -0.30
CA ASN A 375 9.64 26.77 0.76
C ASN A 375 8.91 25.57 1.38
N ASN A 376 8.97 25.46 2.71
CA ASN A 376 8.26 24.42 3.46
C ASN A 376 6.74 24.55 3.44
N ALA A 377 6.19 25.68 2.97
CA ALA A 377 4.76 25.86 2.77
C ALA A 377 4.22 25.23 1.46
N ASN A 378 5.11 24.71 0.59
CA ASN A 378 4.70 24.03 -0.64
C ASN A 378 4.71 22.52 -0.42
N PRO A 379 3.53 21.89 -0.22
CA PRO A 379 3.45 20.46 0.01
C PRO A 379 4.02 19.66 -1.16
N ARG A 380 4.80 18.64 -0.85
CA ARG A 380 5.39 17.71 -1.82
C ARG A 380 5.38 16.28 -1.34
N ALA A 381 5.44 15.35 -2.27
CA ALA A 381 5.75 13.97 -1.98
C ALA A 381 7.26 13.77 -1.90
N LEU A 382 7.71 12.93 -0.97
CA LEU A 382 9.09 12.47 -0.85
C LEU A 382 9.14 10.97 -1.12
N TYR A 383 9.34 10.61 -2.38
CA TYR A 383 9.45 9.22 -2.77
C TYR A 383 10.91 8.74 -2.66
N ARG A 384 11.16 7.74 -1.81
CA ARG A 384 12.50 7.23 -1.48
C ARG A 384 12.46 5.73 -1.16
N PRO A 385 12.18 4.87 -2.14
CA PRO A 385 11.95 3.43 -1.92
C PRO A 385 13.17 2.72 -1.34
N TRP A 386 14.38 3.21 -1.58
CA TRP A 386 15.62 2.68 -1.02
C TRP A 386 15.67 2.75 0.51
N SER A 387 15.00 3.74 1.13
CA SER A 387 15.06 3.96 2.57
C SER A 387 14.35 2.87 3.39
N THR A 388 13.41 2.16 2.78
CA THR A 388 12.69 1.03 3.40
C THR A 388 13.22 -0.32 2.93
N SER A 389 14.14 -0.32 1.96
CA SER A 389 14.80 -1.54 1.50
C SER A 389 15.76 -2.08 2.58
N PRO A 390 15.77 -3.40 2.84
CA PRO A 390 16.72 -4.01 3.78
C PRO A 390 18.20 -3.77 3.43
N THR A 391 18.50 -3.49 2.17
CA THR A 391 19.85 -3.24 1.66
C THR A 391 20.22 -1.76 1.60
N GLY A 392 19.27 -0.84 1.86
CA GLY A 392 19.45 0.59 1.61
C GLY A 392 19.64 0.93 0.14
N SER A 393 19.21 0.04 -0.76
CA SER A 393 19.32 0.16 -2.22
C SER A 393 17.99 -0.20 -2.86
N TYR A 394 17.66 0.44 -3.96
CA TYR A 394 16.46 0.16 -4.73
C TYR A 394 16.77 0.17 -6.23
N ASP A 395 16.34 -0.86 -6.92
CA ASP A 395 16.24 -0.97 -8.36
C ASP A 395 14.99 -1.78 -8.71
N THR A 396 14.60 -1.76 -9.98
CA THR A 396 13.47 -2.53 -10.49
C THR A 396 13.90 -3.74 -11.32
N GLY A 397 15.19 -4.10 -11.28
CA GLY A 397 15.74 -5.13 -12.15
C GLY A 397 15.82 -4.71 -13.62
N GLY A 398 15.65 -3.41 -13.92
CA GLY A 398 15.50 -2.91 -15.28
C GLY A 398 14.07 -3.07 -15.85
N GLU A 399 13.15 -3.59 -15.06
CA GLU A 399 11.73 -3.69 -15.45
C GLU A 399 10.97 -2.40 -15.13
N TRP A 400 9.96 -2.10 -15.92
CA TRP A 400 9.04 -1.00 -15.62
C TRP A 400 8.01 -1.40 -14.58
N VAL A 401 7.82 -0.56 -13.57
CA VAL A 401 6.85 -0.76 -12.48
C VAL A 401 5.98 0.47 -12.30
N THR A 402 4.71 0.30 -11.94
CA THR A 402 3.83 1.41 -11.60
C THR A 402 4.09 1.89 -10.18
N VAL A 403 4.39 3.16 -10.02
CA VAL A 403 4.44 3.87 -8.75
C VAL A 403 3.09 4.55 -8.53
N THR A 404 2.50 4.35 -7.36
CA THR A 404 1.23 4.98 -6.96
C THR A 404 1.44 5.80 -5.70
N LEU A 405 1.13 7.08 -5.76
CA LEU A 405 1.25 8.02 -4.65
C LEU A 405 -0.11 8.71 -4.41
N PRO A 406 -0.97 8.17 -3.52
CA PRO A 406 -2.19 8.87 -3.09
C PRO A 406 -1.87 10.29 -2.64
N ILE A 407 -2.51 11.29 -3.26
CA ILE A 407 -2.10 12.70 -3.11
C ILE A 407 -2.24 13.15 -1.65
N ALA A 408 -3.39 12.95 -1.05
CA ALA A 408 -3.65 13.39 0.32
C ALA A 408 -2.70 12.77 1.36
N ALA A 409 -2.24 11.53 1.13
CA ALA A 409 -1.35 10.82 2.05
C ALA A 409 0.13 11.14 1.84
N ASN A 410 0.55 11.45 0.61
CA ASN A 410 1.96 11.56 0.26
C ASN A 410 2.44 13.02 0.12
N PHE A 411 1.58 13.96 -0.30
CA PHE A 411 1.97 15.35 -0.51
C PHE A 411 1.81 16.16 0.78
N VAL A 412 2.54 15.77 1.81
CA VAL A 412 2.45 16.31 3.18
C VAL A 412 3.77 16.87 3.70
N TYR A 413 4.84 16.79 2.91
CA TYR A 413 6.17 17.22 3.32
C TYR A 413 6.54 18.60 2.80
N GLY A 414 7.34 19.32 3.57
CA GLY A 414 8.03 20.54 3.14
C GLY A 414 9.38 20.23 2.48
N TRP A 415 10.08 21.26 2.09
CA TRP A 415 11.40 21.19 1.45
C TRP A 415 12.46 20.45 2.27
N ASP A 416 12.48 20.66 3.58
CA ASP A 416 13.46 20.11 4.50
C ASP A 416 13.09 18.71 5.02
N GLY A 417 12.03 18.10 4.47
CA GLY A 417 11.55 16.78 4.89
C GLY A 417 10.67 16.79 6.14
N SER A 418 10.46 17.95 6.77
CA SER A 418 9.46 18.10 7.82
C SER A 418 8.04 18.10 7.24
N VAL A 419 7.02 18.07 8.09
CA VAL A 419 5.63 18.26 7.65
C VAL A 419 5.48 19.65 7.07
N SER A 420 4.85 19.76 5.91
CA SER A 420 4.58 21.06 5.25
C SER A 420 3.76 21.98 6.16
N THR A 421 4.09 23.27 6.14
CA THR A 421 3.32 24.31 6.83
C THR A 421 2.14 24.82 6.02
N GLY A 422 2.04 24.46 4.74
CA GLY A 422 0.92 24.76 3.84
C GLY A 422 0.09 23.52 3.52
N SER A 423 -0.95 23.70 2.73
CA SER A 423 -1.85 22.66 2.27
C SER A 423 -2.11 22.78 0.79
N LEU A 424 -2.36 21.66 0.11
CA LEU A 424 -2.85 21.65 -1.27
C LEU A 424 -4.30 22.13 -1.32
N THR A 425 -4.63 22.77 -2.43
CA THR A 425 -5.99 23.13 -2.85
C THR A 425 -6.14 22.74 -4.32
N ALA A 426 -7.33 22.82 -4.89
CA ALA A 426 -7.55 22.53 -6.31
C ALA A 426 -6.71 23.43 -7.24
N GLU A 427 -6.35 24.63 -6.81
CA GLU A 427 -5.52 25.58 -7.56
C GLU A 427 -4.02 25.26 -7.48
N SER A 428 -3.61 24.29 -6.68
CA SER A 428 -2.19 23.93 -6.52
C SER A 428 -1.58 23.17 -7.71
N PHE A 429 -2.37 22.79 -8.69
CA PHE A 429 -1.99 21.80 -9.71
C PHE A 429 -1.75 22.39 -11.11
N THR A 430 -1.28 23.63 -11.19
CA THR A 430 -0.99 24.30 -12.48
C THR A 430 0.29 23.80 -13.13
N SER A 431 1.34 23.61 -12.34
CA SER A 431 2.69 23.20 -12.72
C SER A 431 3.13 21.98 -11.92
N LEU A 432 4.15 21.27 -12.43
CA LEU A 432 4.77 20.13 -11.75
C LEU A 432 6.28 20.25 -11.84
N TRP A 433 6.98 19.95 -10.76
CA TRP A 433 8.39 19.60 -10.81
C TRP A 433 8.71 18.33 -10.04
N ILE A 434 9.68 17.60 -10.58
CA ILE A 434 10.29 16.44 -9.95
C ILE A 434 11.77 16.78 -9.77
N PHE A 435 12.32 16.58 -8.59
CA PHE A 435 13.71 16.82 -8.29
C PHE A 435 14.25 15.77 -7.32
N VAL A 436 15.29 15.04 -7.73
CA VAL A 436 15.95 14.08 -6.84
C VAL A 436 17.09 14.80 -6.14
N SER A 437 16.84 15.20 -4.90
CA SER A 437 17.81 15.95 -4.09
C SER A 437 17.65 15.60 -2.62
N SER A 438 18.67 15.98 -1.83
CA SER A 438 18.60 15.87 -0.38
C SER A 438 17.42 16.69 0.18
N CYS A 439 16.68 16.09 1.07
CA CYS A 439 15.62 16.74 1.85
C CYS A 439 15.74 16.33 3.32
N GLY A 440 16.99 16.37 3.86
CA GLY A 440 17.29 15.92 5.22
C GLY A 440 17.33 14.40 5.38
N VAL A 441 17.34 13.65 4.27
CA VAL A 441 17.49 12.19 4.27
C VAL A 441 18.75 11.82 3.51
N GLU A 442 19.70 11.25 4.24
CA GLU A 442 20.96 10.79 3.69
C GLU A 442 20.95 9.26 3.55
N GLY A 443 21.44 8.81 2.41
CA GLY A 443 21.72 7.41 2.10
C GLY A 443 23.20 7.24 1.74
N VAL A 444 23.50 6.27 0.90
CA VAL A 444 24.84 6.01 0.38
C VAL A 444 24.98 6.67 -0.98
N GLU A 445 26.11 7.35 -1.22
CA GLU A 445 26.43 7.96 -2.51
C GLU A 445 26.23 6.94 -3.65
N CYS A 446 25.63 7.38 -4.75
CA CYS A 446 25.32 6.55 -5.90
C CYS A 446 25.29 7.37 -7.20
N THR A 447 25.27 6.66 -8.32
CA THR A 447 25.10 7.24 -9.67
C THR A 447 23.91 6.57 -10.36
N PRO A 448 22.67 6.87 -9.93
CA PRO A 448 21.49 6.15 -10.40
C PRO A 448 21.12 6.51 -11.83
N ILE A 449 20.32 5.61 -12.45
CA ILE A 449 19.49 5.89 -13.62
C ILE A 449 18.05 5.64 -13.22
N ILE A 450 17.22 6.67 -13.28
CA ILE A 450 15.79 6.59 -12.94
C ILE A 450 15.01 7.05 -14.19
N LYS A 451 14.34 6.10 -14.84
CA LYS A 451 13.49 6.38 -16.01
C LYS A 451 12.04 6.52 -15.54
N ILE A 452 11.32 7.49 -16.11
CA ILE A 452 9.93 7.80 -15.73
C ILE A 452 9.12 8.00 -17.00
N ASP A 453 7.91 7.41 -17.04
CA ASP A 453 6.96 7.50 -18.14
C ASP A 453 5.52 7.59 -17.61
N ASN A 454 4.58 8.02 -18.46
CA ASN A 454 3.13 8.01 -18.22
C ASN A 454 2.71 8.65 -16.88
N ILE A 455 3.16 9.87 -16.62
CA ILE A 455 2.78 10.62 -15.41
C ILE A 455 1.32 11.03 -15.53
N ARG A 456 0.48 10.55 -14.61
CA ARG A 456 -0.97 10.78 -14.61
C ARG A 456 -1.52 10.99 -13.21
N VAL A 457 -2.66 11.67 -13.12
CA VAL A 457 -3.42 11.81 -11.87
C VAL A 457 -4.80 11.21 -12.08
N VAL A 458 -5.09 10.16 -11.34
CA VAL A 458 -6.29 9.32 -11.51
C VAL A 458 -6.99 9.09 -10.18
N PRO A 459 -8.28 8.72 -10.17
CA PRO A 459 -8.95 8.28 -8.94
C PRO A 459 -8.18 7.14 -8.26
N ASN A 460 -8.05 7.24 -6.93
CA ASN A 460 -7.30 6.27 -6.11
C ASN A 460 -8.20 5.13 -5.62
#